data_b47c8c42788ce480feec9668bbaab1e8
#
_entry.id   b47c8c42788ce480feec9668bbaab1e8
#
_cell.length_a   1.000
_cell.length_b   1.000
_cell.length_c   1.000
_cell.angle_alpha   90.00
_cell.angle_beta   90.00
_cell.angle_gamma   90.00
#
_symmetry.space_group_name_H-M   'P 1'
#
loop_
_entity.id
_entity.type
_entity.pdbx_description
1 polymer ?
#
loop_
_entity_poly.entity_id
_entity_poly.type
_entity_poly.pdbx_seq_one_letter_code
_entity_poly.pdbx_strand_id
1 'polypeptide(L)'
;AARRKAIKKLLPYQRKDFEGIFKALNGLPGTIRLLDPPLHEFLPHDAKQIADLAKKLKVKPSEIKQRVDELHEFNPMLGHRGCRLAISYPEIAEMQVRAIFEAAANMQKKKIKVNPEIMVPLVGFKKELELQTEIVRRVAKEVSKEKGVKLKYLVGTMIEVPRGALTADEVAEAAEFFSFGTNDLTQMTMGMSRDDSGSFLPNYEEEEIVTN
;
A
#
# COMPACT_ATOMS: atom_id res chain seq x y z
N ALA A 1 -2.58 -16.93 -13.84
CA ALA A 1 -1.27 -17.64 -13.70
C ALA A 1 -0.09 -16.71 -14.01
N ALA A 2 -0.06 -16.00 -15.17
CA ALA A 2 1.07 -15.15 -15.59
C ALA A 2 1.38 -13.99 -14.60
N ARG A 3 0.35 -13.25 -14.15
CA ARG A 3 0.48 -12.15 -13.18
C ARG A 3 1.10 -12.61 -11.86
N ARG A 4 0.64 -13.73 -11.28
CA ARG A 4 1.24 -14.30 -10.05
C ARG A 4 2.72 -14.67 -10.25
N LYS A 5 3.09 -15.21 -11.42
CA LYS A 5 4.49 -15.52 -11.75
C LYS A 5 5.35 -14.26 -11.83
N ALA A 6 4.81 -13.17 -12.40
CA ALA A 6 5.50 -11.89 -12.49
C ALA A 6 5.71 -11.26 -11.10
N ILE A 7 4.66 -11.19 -10.28
CA ILE A 7 4.69 -10.65 -8.92
C ILE A 7 5.66 -11.43 -8.03
N LYS A 8 5.70 -12.76 -8.16
CA LYS A 8 6.63 -13.60 -7.40
C LYS A 8 8.11 -13.24 -7.63
N LYS A 9 8.45 -12.66 -8.79
CA LYS A 9 9.82 -12.20 -9.04
C LYS A 9 10.22 -10.99 -8.20
N LEU A 10 9.27 -10.20 -7.69
CA LEU A 10 9.52 -9.06 -6.82
C LEU A 10 9.81 -9.46 -5.37
N LEU A 11 9.32 -10.62 -4.93
CA LEU A 11 9.46 -11.11 -3.56
C LEU A 11 10.90 -11.06 -3.02
N PRO A 12 11.94 -11.55 -3.73
CA PRO A 12 13.29 -11.54 -3.20
C PRO A 12 13.85 -10.14 -2.97
N TYR A 13 13.48 -9.18 -3.83
CA TYR A 13 13.91 -7.79 -3.71
C TYR A 13 13.29 -7.14 -2.48
N GLN A 14 11.95 -7.16 -2.36
CA GLN A 14 11.26 -6.59 -1.21
C GLN A 14 11.68 -7.26 0.10
N ARG A 15 11.83 -8.57 0.13
CA ARG A 15 12.34 -9.27 1.32
C ARG A 15 13.69 -8.75 1.74
N LYS A 16 14.63 -8.55 0.82
CA LYS A 16 15.97 -8.02 1.11
C LYS A 16 15.90 -6.60 1.68
N ASP A 17 15.02 -5.77 1.14
CA ASP A 17 14.81 -4.40 1.61
C ASP A 17 14.28 -4.41 3.05
N PHE A 18 13.25 -5.23 3.34
CA PHE A 18 12.71 -5.38 4.70
C PHE A 18 13.73 -5.99 5.68
N GLU A 19 14.60 -6.90 5.24
CA GLU A 19 15.71 -7.39 6.07
C GLU A 19 16.64 -6.24 6.49
N GLY A 20 16.96 -5.33 5.58
CA GLY A 20 17.74 -4.13 5.86
C GLY A 20 17.07 -3.21 6.89
N ILE A 21 15.76 -2.95 6.71
CA ILE A 21 14.97 -2.14 7.62
C ILE A 21 14.93 -2.76 9.02
N PHE A 22 14.57 -4.03 9.15
CA PHE A 22 14.49 -4.71 10.45
C PHE A 22 15.84 -4.80 11.15
N LYS A 23 16.93 -4.95 10.39
CA LYS A 23 18.29 -4.89 10.94
C LYS A 23 18.60 -3.52 11.55
N ALA A 24 18.22 -2.44 10.87
CA ALA A 24 18.42 -1.08 11.35
C ALA A 24 17.57 -0.77 12.58
N LEU A 25 16.30 -1.20 12.59
CA LEU A 25 15.35 -0.99 13.69
C LEU A 25 15.73 -1.79 14.95
N ASN A 26 16.30 -2.98 14.80
CA ASN A 26 16.82 -3.82 15.89
C ASN A 26 15.95 -3.85 17.17
N GLY A 27 14.68 -4.16 17.02
CA GLY A 27 13.72 -4.27 18.13
C GLY A 27 12.80 -3.06 18.30
N LEU A 28 13.03 -1.97 17.60
CA LEU A 28 12.04 -0.90 17.49
C LEU A 28 10.87 -1.35 16.61
N PRO A 29 9.66 -0.80 16.82
CA PRO A 29 8.52 -1.04 15.95
C PRO A 29 8.81 -0.58 14.52
N GLY A 30 8.39 -1.36 13.54
CA GLY A 30 8.48 -1.03 12.13
C GLY A 30 7.11 -1.07 11.47
N THR A 31 6.46 0.08 11.34
CA THR A 31 5.17 0.18 10.66
C THR A 31 5.39 0.21 9.15
N ILE A 32 4.86 -0.78 8.46
CA ILE A 32 4.98 -0.95 7.01
C ILE A 32 3.60 -0.76 6.39
N ARG A 33 3.45 0.32 5.62
CA ARG A 33 2.26 0.55 4.82
C ARG A 33 2.30 -0.37 3.59
N LEU A 34 1.25 -1.14 3.38
CA LEU A 34 1.09 -1.94 2.17
C LEU A 34 0.97 -1.02 0.95
N LEU A 35 1.13 -1.59 -0.26
CA LEU A 35 1.12 -0.83 -1.50
C LEU A 35 -0.09 0.09 -1.58
N ASP A 36 0.19 1.39 -1.69
CA ASP A 36 -0.82 2.44 -1.71
C ASP A 36 -1.06 3.03 -3.11
N PRO A 37 -0.04 3.37 -3.92
CA PRO A 37 -0.26 3.97 -5.23
C PRO A 37 -1.06 3.07 -6.18
N PRO A 38 -1.88 3.66 -7.06
CA PRO A 38 -2.58 2.91 -8.10
C PRO A 38 -1.60 2.36 -9.15
N LEU A 39 -2.03 1.37 -9.92
CA LEU A 39 -1.23 0.83 -11.04
C LEU A 39 -0.89 1.89 -12.08
N HIS A 40 -1.71 2.92 -12.19
CA HIS A 40 -1.49 4.11 -13.01
C HIS A 40 -0.08 4.71 -12.86
N GLU A 41 0.43 4.79 -11.63
CA GLU A 41 1.77 5.35 -11.33
C GLU A 41 2.93 4.53 -11.91
N PHE A 42 2.71 3.27 -12.23
CA PHE A 42 3.73 2.37 -12.75
C PHE A 42 3.67 2.19 -14.28
N LEU A 43 2.80 2.93 -14.96
CA LEU A 43 2.63 2.83 -16.40
C LEU A 43 3.74 3.60 -17.15
N PRO A 44 4.11 3.16 -18.36
CA PRO A 44 4.99 3.95 -19.21
C PRO A 44 4.31 5.25 -19.65
N HIS A 45 5.01 6.37 -19.53
CA HIS A 45 4.46 7.71 -19.79
C HIS A 45 4.73 8.23 -21.21
N ASP A 46 5.70 7.66 -21.93
CA ASP A 46 6.10 8.13 -23.26
C ASP A 46 6.23 7.00 -24.28
N ALA A 47 6.28 7.36 -25.56
CA ALA A 47 6.36 6.41 -26.66
C ALA A 47 7.62 5.54 -26.62
N LYS A 48 8.75 6.06 -26.10
CA LYS A 48 9.99 5.32 -25.98
C LYS A 48 9.88 4.22 -24.91
N GLN A 49 9.33 4.55 -23.74
CA GLN A 49 9.09 3.58 -22.68
C GLN A 49 8.11 2.48 -23.13
N ILE A 50 7.05 2.86 -23.87
CA ILE A 50 6.09 1.91 -24.47
C ILE A 50 6.82 0.96 -25.43
N ALA A 51 7.64 1.49 -26.34
CA ALA A 51 8.39 0.67 -27.30
C ALA A 51 9.39 -0.26 -26.61
N ASP A 52 10.15 0.25 -25.63
CA ASP A 52 11.12 -0.53 -24.87
C ASP A 52 10.44 -1.66 -24.07
N LEU A 53 9.31 -1.38 -23.44
CA LEU A 53 8.52 -2.37 -22.71
C LEU A 53 7.94 -3.43 -23.65
N ALA A 54 7.39 -3.02 -24.78
CA ALA A 54 6.85 -3.90 -25.81
C ALA A 54 7.92 -4.87 -26.33
N LYS A 55 9.13 -4.37 -26.59
CA LYS A 55 10.29 -5.18 -26.99
C LYS A 55 10.67 -6.21 -25.92
N LYS A 56 10.73 -5.80 -24.66
CA LYS A 56 11.06 -6.68 -23.52
C LYS A 56 10.01 -7.78 -23.32
N LEU A 57 8.73 -7.43 -23.48
CA LEU A 57 7.62 -8.36 -23.31
C LEU A 57 7.30 -9.18 -24.57
N LYS A 58 7.92 -8.85 -25.73
CA LYS A 58 7.68 -9.46 -27.04
C LYS A 58 6.23 -9.33 -27.49
N VAL A 59 5.63 -8.17 -27.28
CA VAL A 59 4.28 -7.81 -27.72
C VAL A 59 4.31 -6.56 -28.60
N LYS A 60 3.20 -6.22 -29.24
CA LYS A 60 3.12 -4.99 -30.05
C LYS A 60 3.03 -3.74 -29.17
N PRO A 61 3.64 -2.61 -29.55
CA PRO A 61 3.49 -1.34 -28.84
C PRO A 61 2.03 -0.90 -28.66
N SER A 62 1.16 -1.22 -29.64
CA SER A 62 -0.28 -0.96 -29.55
C SER A 62 -0.97 -1.69 -28.40
N GLU A 63 -0.53 -2.91 -28.09
CA GLU A 63 -1.09 -3.68 -26.96
C GLU A 63 -0.69 -3.04 -25.62
N ILE A 64 0.54 -2.53 -25.51
CA ILE A 64 0.98 -1.78 -24.31
C ILE A 64 0.20 -0.49 -24.19
N LYS A 65 0.04 0.27 -25.29
CA LYS A 65 -0.71 1.52 -25.30
C LYS A 65 -2.16 1.30 -24.88
N GLN A 66 -2.83 0.31 -25.47
CA GLN A 66 -4.20 -0.05 -25.08
C GLN A 66 -4.29 -0.35 -23.57
N ARG A 67 -3.31 -1.08 -23.02
CA ARG A 67 -3.31 -1.41 -21.60
C ARG A 67 -3.03 -0.19 -20.71
N VAL A 68 -2.22 0.75 -21.16
CA VAL A 68 -2.02 2.04 -20.49
C VAL A 68 -3.33 2.83 -20.46
N ASP A 69 -4.02 2.93 -21.60
CA ASP A 69 -5.30 3.66 -21.70
C ASP A 69 -6.38 3.02 -20.80
N GLU A 70 -6.45 1.69 -20.73
CA GLU A 70 -7.37 0.96 -19.84
C GLU A 70 -7.10 1.17 -18.34
N LEU A 71 -5.86 1.40 -17.94
CA LEU A 71 -5.44 1.56 -16.55
C LEU A 71 -5.29 3.04 -16.15
N HIS A 72 -5.49 3.96 -17.11
CA HIS A 72 -5.42 5.39 -16.84
C HIS A 72 -6.56 5.81 -15.90
N GLU A 73 -6.23 6.59 -14.88
CA GLU A 73 -7.19 7.12 -13.90
C GLU A 73 -7.29 8.63 -14.01
N PHE A 74 -8.52 9.16 -14.04
CA PHE A 74 -8.76 10.60 -14.08
C PHE A 74 -8.47 11.27 -12.73
N ASN A 75 -8.74 10.56 -11.63
CA ASN A 75 -8.43 10.98 -10.28
C ASN A 75 -7.72 9.85 -9.52
N PRO A 76 -6.39 9.76 -9.59
CA PRO A 76 -5.64 8.70 -8.92
C PRO A 76 -5.78 8.69 -7.40
N MET A 77 -6.04 9.84 -6.76
CA MET A 77 -6.23 9.93 -5.32
C MET A 77 -7.48 9.16 -4.85
N LEU A 78 -8.57 9.21 -5.62
CA LEU A 78 -9.83 8.52 -5.33
C LEU A 78 -10.01 7.21 -6.11
N GLY A 79 -9.00 6.79 -6.84
CA GLY A 79 -9.05 5.70 -7.80
C GLY A 79 -8.84 4.30 -7.20
N HIS A 80 -8.37 3.41 -8.07
CA HIS A 80 -8.13 2.00 -7.76
C HIS A 80 -6.75 1.81 -7.12
N ARG A 81 -6.63 2.16 -5.85
CA ARG A 81 -5.40 2.16 -5.07
C ARG A 81 -5.61 1.55 -3.68
N GLY A 82 -4.54 1.39 -2.93
CA GLY A 82 -4.55 0.97 -1.53
C GLY A 82 -5.29 -0.37 -1.32
N CYS A 83 -6.14 -0.43 -0.31
CA CYS A 83 -6.91 -1.64 -0.01
C CYS A 83 -7.85 -2.05 -1.16
N ARG A 84 -8.36 -1.11 -1.97
CA ARG A 84 -9.19 -1.40 -3.14
C ARG A 84 -8.43 -2.22 -4.17
N LEU A 85 -7.18 -1.82 -4.46
CA LEU A 85 -6.28 -2.55 -5.35
C LEU A 85 -5.94 -3.94 -4.78
N ALA A 86 -5.67 -4.01 -3.48
CA ALA A 86 -5.34 -5.25 -2.80
C ALA A 86 -6.53 -6.23 -2.72
N ILE A 87 -7.77 -5.75 -2.71
CA ILE A 87 -8.99 -6.57 -2.81
C ILE A 87 -9.14 -7.13 -4.22
N SER A 88 -8.95 -6.29 -5.25
CA SER A 88 -9.09 -6.72 -6.66
C SER A 88 -7.95 -7.62 -7.13
N TYR A 89 -6.75 -7.44 -6.58
CA TYR A 89 -5.54 -8.18 -6.91
C TYR A 89 -4.83 -8.69 -5.65
N PRO A 90 -5.43 -9.63 -4.91
CA PRO A 90 -4.95 -10.06 -3.61
C PRO A 90 -3.52 -10.62 -3.63
N GLU A 91 -3.07 -11.13 -4.78
CA GLU A 91 -1.70 -11.61 -4.93
C GLU A 91 -0.61 -10.54 -4.75
N ILE A 92 -0.96 -9.25 -4.87
CA ILE A 92 -0.03 -8.15 -4.59
C ILE A 92 0.19 -8.04 -3.09
N ALA A 93 -0.89 -8.00 -2.30
CA ALA A 93 -0.83 -7.98 -0.85
C ALA A 93 -0.18 -9.27 -0.30
N GLU A 94 -0.56 -10.45 -0.82
CA GLU A 94 0.04 -11.74 -0.46
C GLU A 94 1.56 -11.71 -0.61
N MET A 95 2.07 -11.23 -1.74
CA MET A 95 3.50 -11.17 -2.02
C MET A 95 4.21 -10.22 -1.06
N GLN A 96 3.67 -9.02 -0.86
CA GLN A 96 4.27 -8.01 -0.01
C GLN A 96 4.31 -8.45 1.46
N VAL A 97 3.19 -8.94 1.98
CA VAL A 97 3.09 -9.49 3.34
C VAL A 97 4.04 -10.68 3.52
N ARG A 98 4.15 -11.56 2.52
CA ARG A 98 5.11 -12.66 2.55
C ARG A 98 6.54 -12.17 2.62
N ALA A 99 6.90 -11.14 1.84
CA ALA A 99 8.23 -10.54 1.88
C ALA A 99 8.56 -9.99 3.27
N ILE A 100 7.61 -9.29 3.90
CA ILE A 100 7.77 -8.75 5.26
C ILE A 100 7.99 -9.87 6.27
N PHE A 101 7.16 -10.90 6.28
CA PHE A 101 7.25 -11.98 7.26
C PHE A 101 8.44 -12.92 7.03
N GLU A 102 8.83 -13.18 5.78
CA GLU A 102 10.07 -13.91 5.50
C GLU A 102 11.30 -13.13 5.98
N ALA A 103 11.32 -11.80 5.78
CA ALA A 103 12.38 -10.93 6.30
C ALA A 103 12.43 -10.96 7.83
N ALA A 104 11.27 -10.81 8.48
CA ALA A 104 11.17 -10.89 9.94
C ALA A 104 11.68 -12.23 10.48
N ALA A 105 11.26 -13.34 9.87
CA ALA A 105 11.69 -14.68 10.23
C ALA A 105 13.22 -14.87 10.05
N ASN A 106 13.77 -14.36 8.94
CA ASN A 106 15.21 -14.42 8.69
C ASN A 106 16.02 -13.62 9.71
N MET A 107 15.52 -12.46 10.12
CA MET A 107 16.17 -11.63 11.16
C MET A 107 16.09 -12.28 12.54
N GLN A 108 14.94 -12.87 12.93
CA GLN A 108 14.83 -13.63 14.17
C GLN A 108 15.85 -14.78 14.24
N LYS A 109 16.05 -15.52 13.14
CA LYS A 109 17.09 -16.57 13.08
C LYS A 109 18.50 -16.03 13.28
N LYS A 110 18.74 -14.77 12.93
CA LYS A 110 20.01 -14.05 13.20
C LYS A 110 20.04 -13.40 14.59
N LYS A 111 19.06 -13.72 15.47
CA LYS A 111 18.91 -13.17 16.83
C LYS A 111 18.68 -11.66 16.87
N ILE A 112 18.20 -11.07 15.79
CA ILE A 112 17.78 -9.69 15.71
C ILE A 112 16.29 -9.61 16.11
N LYS A 113 15.97 -8.74 17.07
CA LYS A 113 14.57 -8.50 17.48
C LYS A 113 13.83 -7.75 16.35
N VAL A 114 12.61 -8.16 16.08
CA VAL A 114 11.76 -7.54 15.06
C VAL A 114 10.32 -7.38 15.57
N ASN A 115 9.74 -6.21 15.33
CA ASN A 115 8.36 -5.88 15.69
C ASN A 115 7.66 -5.26 14.46
N PRO A 116 7.26 -6.06 13.47
CA PRO A 116 6.57 -5.56 12.29
C PRO A 116 5.12 -5.19 12.62
N GLU A 117 4.69 -4.06 12.10
CA GLU A 117 3.32 -3.58 12.13
C GLU A 117 2.84 -3.41 10.69
N ILE A 118 1.80 -4.13 10.33
CA ILE A 118 1.26 -4.12 8.96
C ILE A 118 0.13 -3.10 8.90
N MET A 119 0.29 -2.07 8.08
CA MET A 119 -0.67 -0.99 7.95
C MET A 119 -1.36 -1.06 6.58
N VAL A 120 -2.68 -1.23 6.61
CA VAL A 120 -3.53 -1.24 5.39
C VAL A 120 -3.94 0.19 5.07
N PRO A 121 -3.59 0.72 3.88
CA PRO A 121 -3.93 2.10 3.50
C PRO A 121 -5.36 2.19 2.95
N LEU A 122 -5.92 3.40 3.00
CA LEU A 122 -7.14 3.82 2.29
C LEU A 122 -8.42 3.10 2.73
N VAL A 123 -8.49 2.62 3.96
CA VAL A 123 -9.66 1.92 4.50
C VAL A 123 -10.78 2.92 4.78
N GLY A 124 -11.96 2.67 4.18
CA GLY A 124 -13.18 3.41 4.44
C GLY A 124 -14.29 2.56 5.08
N PHE A 125 -14.17 1.23 5.01
CA PHE A 125 -15.13 0.27 5.56
C PHE A 125 -14.41 -0.82 6.36
N LYS A 126 -14.97 -1.20 7.51
CA LYS A 126 -14.47 -2.30 8.35
C LYS A 126 -14.17 -3.56 7.51
N LYS A 127 -15.07 -3.92 6.59
CA LYS A 127 -14.93 -5.13 5.78
C LYS A 127 -13.69 -5.14 4.89
N GLU A 128 -13.25 -3.98 4.42
CA GLU A 128 -12.00 -3.86 3.65
C GLU A 128 -10.79 -4.26 4.51
N LEU A 129 -10.75 -3.80 5.76
CA LEU A 129 -9.69 -4.15 6.70
C LEU A 129 -9.75 -5.63 7.09
N GLU A 130 -10.93 -6.18 7.35
CA GLU A 130 -11.10 -7.60 7.65
C GLU A 130 -10.54 -8.49 6.54
N LEU A 131 -10.88 -8.23 5.27
CA LEU A 131 -10.39 -9.00 4.13
C LEU A 131 -8.86 -8.96 4.01
N GLN A 132 -8.26 -7.79 4.24
CA GLN A 132 -6.79 -7.68 4.22
C GLN A 132 -6.15 -8.36 5.43
N THR A 133 -6.76 -8.24 6.61
CA THR A 133 -6.30 -8.91 7.82
C THR A 133 -6.31 -10.43 7.68
N GLU A 134 -7.33 -11.00 7.04
CA GLU A 134 -7.39 -12.43 6.73
C GLU A 134 -6.18 -12.88 5.89
N ILE A 135 -5.82 -12.10 4.85
CA ILE A 135 -4.63 -12.38 4.03
C ILE A 135 -3.37 -12.33 4.88
N VAL A 136 -3.20 -11.26 5.69
CA VAL A 136 -2.03 -11.07 6.55
C VAL A 136 -1.88 -12.25 7.52
N ARG A 137 -2.96 -12.62 8.23
CA ARG A 137 -2.96 -13.71 9.22
C ARG A 137 -2.64 -15.05 8.57
N ARG A 138 -3.24 -15.34 7.41
CA ARG A 138 -2.98 -16.57 6.65
C ARG A 138 -1.51 -16.66 6.24
N VAL A 139 -0.98 -15.63 5.61
CA VAL A 139 0.43 -15.61 5.14
C VAL A 139 1.41 -15.70 6.31
N ALA A 140 1.13 -15.00 7.41
CA ALA A 140 1.95 -15.11 8.64
C ALA A 140 2.01 -16.54 9.17
N LYS A 141 0.88 -17.25 9.18
CA LYS A 141 0.80 -18.66 9.61
C LYS A 141 1.62 -19.58 8.68
N GLU A 142 1.51 -19.38 7.36
CA GLU A 142 2.27 -20.13 6.36
C GLU A 142 3.77 -19.93 6.56
N VAL A 143 4.24 -18.68 6.62
CA VAL A 143 5.66 -18.36 6.80
C VAL A 143 6.18 -18.84 8.14
N SER A 144 5.41 -18.69 9.23
CA SER A 144 5.78 -19.22 10.55
C SER A 144 6.04 -20.72 10.51
N LYS A 145 5.15 -21.48 9.84
CA LYS A 145 5.30 -22.93 9.66
C LYS A 145 6.50 -23.28 8.79
N GLU A 146 6.65 -22.62 7.62
CA GLU A 146 7.76 -22.87 6.68
C GLU A 146 9.13 -22.57 7.28
N LYS A 147 9.22 -21.50 8.08
CA LYS A 147 10.49 -21.04 8.68
C LYS A 147 10.74 -21.61 10.07
N GLY A 148 9.77 -22.25 10.71
CA GLY A 148 9.89 -22.77 12.06
C GLY A 148 10.11 -21.67 13.12
N VAL A 149 9.43 -20.54 12.99
CA VAL A 149 9.52 -19.40 13.91
C VAL A 149 8.13 -18.91 14.31
N LYS A 150 8.00 -18.31 15.48
CA LYS A 150 6.77 -17.64 15.93
C LYS A 150 6.89 -16.16 15.62
N LEU A 151 6.09 -15.68 14.68
CA LEU A 151 6.02 -14.26 14.34
C LEU A 151 5.09 -13.52 15.31
N LYS A 152 5.55 -12.38 15.82
CA LYS A 152 4.74 -11.40 16.55
C LYS A 152 4.62 -10.17 15.65
N TYR A 153 3.42 -9.66 15.51
CA TYR A 153 3.14 -8.51 14.65
C TYR A 153 1.77 -7.91 15.00
N LEU A 154 1.54 -6.69 14.58
CA LEU A 154 0.23 -6.03 14.65
C LEU A 154 -0.31 -5.80 13.24
N VAL A 155 -1.62 -5.72 13.12
CA VAL A 155 -2.33 -5.31 11.90
C VAL A 155 -3.22 -4.13 12.22
N GLY A 156 -3.07 -3.06 11.47
CA GLY A 156 -3.86 -1.85 11.64
C GLY A 156 -4.08 -1.14 10.33
N THR A 157 -4.55 0.08 10.41
CA THR A 157 -4.87 0.88 9.23
C THR A 157 -4.45 2.34 9.38
N MET A 158 -4.41 3.04 8.25
CA MET A 158 -4.29 4.48 8.22
C MET A 158 -5.69 5.10 8.12
N ILE A 159 -6.01 6.00 9.04
CA ILE A 159 -7.21 6.84 8.96
C ILE A 159 -6.88 8.02 8.05
N GLU A 160 -7.37 7.96 6.82
CA GLU A 160 -7.09 8.94 5.77
C GLU A 160 -8.29 9.18 4.84
N VAL A 161 -9.35 8.41 5.02
CA VAL A 161 -10.62 8.60 4.32
C VAL A 161 -11.63 9.17 5.32
N PRO A 162 -12.33 10.28 5.02
CA PRO A 162 -13.31 10.88 5.95
C PRO A 162 -14.35 9.87 6.47
N ARG A 163 -14.83 8.97 5.62
CA ARG A 163 -15.71 7.90 6.06
C ARG A 163 -15.07 7.04 7.16
N GLY A 164 -13.82 6.59 6.95
CA GLY A 164 -13.08 5.79 7.93
C GLY A 164 -12.87 6.53 9.25
N ALA A 165 -12.72 7.86 9.22
CA ALA A 165 -12.62 8.69 10.42
C ALA A 165 -13.97 8.76 11.17
N LEU A 166 -15.08 8.94 10.44
CA LEU A 166 -16.43 9.04 11.02
C LEU A 166 -16.94 7.69 11.57
N THR A 167 -16.46 6.57 11.05
CA THR A 167 -16.81 5.21 11.51
C THR A 167 -15.60 4.50 12.13
N ALA A 168 -14.72 5.26 12.79
CA ALA A 168 -13.49 4.73 13.35
C ALA A 168 -13.74 3.68 14.46
N ASP A 169 -14.82 3.78 15.18
CA ASP A 169 -15.28 2.79 16.14
C ASP A 169 -15.55 1.43 15.49
N GLU A 170 -16.24 1.39 14.36
CA GLU A 170 -16.47 0.16 13.60
C GLU A 170 -15.14 -0.42 13.06
N VAL A 171 -14.28 0.45 12.51
CA VAL A 171 -12.97 0.04 11.96
C VAL A 171 -12.04 -0.47 13.07
N ALA A 172 -12.11 0.10 14.27
CA ALA A 172 -11.31 -0.31 15.43
C ALA A 172 -11.56 -1.76 15.85
N GLU A 173 -12.75 -2.31 15.60
CA GLU A 173 -13.02 -3.72 15.89
C GLU A 173 -12.13 -4.70 15.09
N ALA A 174 -11.59 -4.25 13.93
CA ALA A 174 -10.72 -5.03 13.07
C ALA A 174 -9.25 -4.57 13.07
N ALA A 175 -8.92 -3.48 13.78
CA ALA A 175 -7.61 -2.87 13.83
C ALA A 175 -6.95 -3.03 15.20
N GLU A 176 -5.64 -3.30 15.22
CA GLU A 176 -4.83 -3.32 16.45
C GLU A 176 -4.13 -1.96 16.69
N PHE A 177 -4.09 -1.09 15.68
CA PHE A 177 -3.59 0.29 15.78
C PHE A 177 -4.14 1.16 14.65
N PHE A 178 -4.11 2.48 14.86
CA PHE A 178 -4.36 3.49 13.85
C PHE A 178 -3.12 4.34 13.61
N SER A 179 -2.93 4.73 12.35
CA SER A 179 -2.08 5.83 11.93
C SER A 179 -2.96 6.87 11.22
N PHE A 180 -2.45 8.07 10.97
CA PHE A 180 -3.23 9.15 10.37
C PHE A 180 -2.55 9.66 9.10
N GLY A 181 -3.26 9.57 7.97
CA GLY A 181 -2.83 10.06 6.67
C GLY A 181 -3.31 11.48 6.43
N THR A 182 -2.65 12.46 7.02
CA THR A 182 -3.10 13.86 7.02
C THR A 182 -3.19 14.45 5.61
N ASN A 183 -2.36 14.03 4.67
CA ASN A 183 -2.42 14.52 3.28
C ASN A 183 -3.76 14.19 2.62
N ASP A 184 -4.12 12.91 2.56
CA ASP A 184 -5.35 12.46 1.93
C ASP A 184 -6.58 12.88 2.73
N LEU A 185 -6.54 12.77 4.06
CA LEU A 185 -7.65 13.14 4.93
C LEU A 185 -7.99 14.63 4.80
N THR A 186 -7.00 15.50 4.81
CA THR A 186 -7.21 16.95 4.65
C THR A 186 -7.82 17.28 3.30
N GLN A 187 -7.24 16.78 2.21
CA GLN A 187 -7.73 17.04 0.86
C GLN A 187 -9.17 16.56 0.67
N MET A 188 -9.50 15.36 1.14
CA MET A 188 -10.85 14.81 1.03
C MET A 188 -11.85 15.51 1.93
N THR A 189 -11.46 15.93 3.13
CA THR A 189 -12.34 16.61 4.09
C THR A 189 -12.63 18.03 3.64
N MET A 190 -11.62 18.75 3.16
CA MET A 190 -11.76 20.13 2.67
C MET A 190 -12.34 20.17 1.24
N GLY A 191 -12.33 19.06 0.51
CA GLY A 191 -12.69 19.04 -0.91
C GLY A 191 -11.73 19.84 -1.79
N MET A 192 -10.47 19.94 -1.41
CA MET A 192 -9.44 20.75 -2.08
C MET A 192 -8.25 19.89 -2.46
N SER A 193 -7.80 20.00 -3.71
CA SER A 193 -6.56 19.40 -4.16
C SER A 193 -5.36 20.22 -3.66
N ARG A 194 -4.40 19.59 -3.04
CA ARG A 194 -3.15 20.24 -2.62
C ARG A 194 -2.39 20.87 -3.80
N ASP A 195 -2.47 20.23 -4.95
CA ASP A 195 -1.74 20.65 -6.13
C ASP A 195 -2.42 21.84 -6.86
N ASP A 196 -3.75 21.97 -6.70
CA ASP A 196 -4.56 23.00 -7.37
C ASP A 196 -4.96 24.16 -6.44
N SER A 197 -4.97 23.95 -5.11
CA SER A 197 -5.46 24.93 -4.14
C SER A 197 -4.66 26.24 -4.10
N GLY A 198 -3.39 26.21 -4.51
CA GLY A 198 -2.55 27.42 -4.59
C GLY A 198 -3.09 28.52 -5.50
N SER A 199 -4.03 28.18 -6.40
CA SER A 199 -4.67 29.16 -7.31
C SER A 199 -5.75 30.03 -6.63
N PHE A 200 -6.37 29.57 -5.54
CA PHE A 200 -7.49 30.24 -4.87
C PHE A 200 -7.31 30.37 -3.36
N LEU A 201 -6.47 29.57 -2.73
CA LEU A 201 -6.28 29.59 -1.27
C LEU A 201 -5.79 30.95 -0.73
N PRO A 202 -4.91 31.72 -1.42
CA PRO A 202 -4.54 33.05 -0.98
C PRO A 202 -5.74 34.00 -0.85
N ASN A 203 -6.74 33.92 -1.74
CA ASN A 203 -7.94 34.73 -1.64
C ASN A 203 -8.81 34.32 -0.44
N TYR A 204 -8.80 33.02 -0.09
CA TYR A 204 -9.50 32.52 1.11
C TYR A 204 -8.87 33.02 2.40
N GLU A 205 -7.54 33.20 2.40
CA GLU A 205 -6.81 33.79 3.54
C GLU A 205 -7.10 35.32 3.64
N GLU A 206 -7.10 36.03 2.50
CA GLU A 206 -7.43 37.48 2.45
C GLU A 206 -8.87 37.76 2.92
N GLU A 207 -9.82 36.92 2.59
CA GLU A 207 -11.21 37.01 3.01
C GLU A 207 -11.50 36.38 4.40
N GLU A 208 -10.46 35.96 5.10
CA GLU A 208 -10.52 35.31 6.42
C GLU A 208 -11.43 34.08 6.49
N ILE A 209 -11.63 33.38 5.34
CA ILE A 209 -12.40 32.13 5.27
C ILE A 209 -11.62 30.99 5.93
N VAL A 210 -10.30 30.99 5.77
CA VAL A 210 -9.37 30.09 6.45
C VAL A 210 -8.27 30.91 7.14
N THR A 211 -7.82 30.42 8.28
CA THR A 211 -6.66 30.99 9.00
C THR A 211 -5.45 30.13 8.77
N ASN A 212 -4.30 30.77 8.56
CA ASN A 212 -3.02 30.09 8.38
C ASN A 212 -2.52 29.49 9.71
#